data_44b04dd54b867629e54ef6957c92110d
#
_entry.id   44b04dd54b867629e54ef6957c92110d
#
_cell.length_a   1.000
_cell.length_b   1.000
_cell.length_c   1.000
_cell.angle_alpha   90.00
_cell.angle_beta   90.00
_cell.angle_gamma   90.00
#
_symmetry.space_group_name_H-M   'P 1'
#
loop_
_entity.id
_entity.type
_entity.pdbx_description
1 polymer ?
#
loop_
_entity_poly.entity_id
_entity_poly.type
_entity_poly.pdbx_seq_one_letter_code
_entity_poly.pdbx_strand_id
1 'polypeptide(L)'
;VLESHLNNKGTVFNFMPFKFDGYDAKPSEFLIDFVCSGIEYEYSFALTRTEVLRESLYYYPNGKRAKVFTRDENAEEVYSFSPGIIVKPKDVAINTGKKNLFLSRASSMNRELPQELYRYFLNTFLLGLVDLNSVSVEENFNAYKKVILKALSICDTDICDIKVRHEQVPAPIMSSPASPELNFRMIDILRFQTIHKRAPNVVFDLDVEESNGTRKLFQILLRLLDVVRNGKSLMMDEFDMGLHTRLADFIIDLIHASENSQLLF
;
A
#
# COMPACT_ATOMS: atom_id res chain seq x y z
N VAL A 1 -2.16 -9.14 1.08
CA VAL A 1 -1.06 -10.06 0.71
C VAL A 1 0.09 -9.95 1.69
N LEU A 2 0.69 -8.77 1.88
CA LEU A 2 1.96 -8.61 2.59
C LEU A 2 1.95 -9.12 4.04
N GLU A 3 0.95 -8.80 4.83
CA GLU A 3 0.90 -9.15 6.25
C GLU A 3 0.08 -10.42 6.56
N SER A 4 -0.39 -11.11 5.54
CA SER A 4 -1.29 -12.25 5.71
C SER A 4 -0.67 -13.37 6.58
N HIS A 5 0.64 -13.54 6.56
CA HIS A 5 1.35 -14.53 7.39
C HIS A 5 1.24 -14.26 8.90
N LEU A 6 0.88 -13.04 9.31
CA LEU A 6 0.67 -12.66 10.71
C LEU A 6 -0.72 -13.04 11.24
N ASN A 7 -1.66 -13.35 10.33
CA ASN A 7 -3.02 -13.72 10.73
C ASN A 7 -3.04 -14.98 11.57
N ASN A 8 -3.88 -14.98 12.59
CA ASN A 8 -4.11 -16.09 13.49
C ASN A 8 -5.61 -16.45 13.56
N LYS A 9 -5.98 -17.43 14.39
CA LYS A 9 -7.39 -17.88 14.52
C LYS A 9 -8.34 -16.74 14.94
N GLY A 10 -7.87 -15.76 15.71
CA GLY A 10 -8.65 -14.61 16.16
C GLY A 10 -8.75 -13.46 15.15
N THR A 11 -7.95 -13.46 14.08
CA THR A 11 -7.97 -12.40 13.08
C THR A 11 -9.33 -12.35 12.37
N VAL A 12 -9.91 -11.17 12.29
CA VAL A 12 -11.08 -10.86 11.46
C VAL A 12 -10.60 -10.05 10.26
N PHE A 13 -10.98 -10.49 9.06
CA PHE A 13 -10.64 -9.74 7.86
C PHE A 13 -11.43 -8.43 7.82
N ASN A 14 -10.72 -7.33 7.67
CA ASN A 14 -11.33 -6.00 7.59
C ASN A 14 -11.74 -5.72 6.13
N PHE A 15 -12.82 -6.36 5.68
CA PHE A 15 -13.44 -6.03 4.41
C PHE A 15 -14.95 -6.13 4.48
N MET A 16 -15.63 -5.39 3.64
CA MET A 16 -17.07 -5.43 3.51
C MET A 16 -17.42 -6.00 2.13
N PRO A 17 -18.05 -7.18 2.07
CA PRO A 17 -18.47 -7.75 0.80
C PRO A 17 -19.60 -6.92 0.19
N PHE A 18 -19.68 -6.93 -1.14
CA PHE A 18 -20.81 -6.37 -1.86
C PHE A 18 -22.08 -7.13 -1.49
N LYS A 19 -23.18 -6.42 -1.12
CA LYS A 19 -24.35 -7.02 -0.49
C LYS A 19 -25.55 -7.21 -1.41
N PHE A 20 -25.53 -6.62 -2.60
CA PHE A 20 -26.64 -6.76 -3.54
C PHE A 20 -26.62 -8.14 -4.21
N ASP A 21 -27.77 -8.61 -4.65
CA ASP A 21 -27.96 -9.85 -5.42
C ASP A 21 -27.34 -11.10 -4.78
N GLY A 22 -27.25 -11.13 -3.43
CA GLY A 22 -26.68 -12.27 -2.68
C GLY A 22 -25.16 -12.44 -2.81
N TYR A 23 -24.44 -11.40 -3.26
CA TYR A 23 -22.98 -11.45 -3.35
C TYR A 23 -22.28 -11.48 -2.00
N ASP A 24 -22.93 -11.05 -0.93
CA ASP A 24 -22.41 -11.16 0.45
C ASP A 24 -22.22 -12.60 0.93
N ALA A 25 -22.90 -13.56 0.29
CA ALA A 25 -22.72 -15.00 0.54
C ALA A 25 -21.62 -15.63 -0.34
N LYS A 26 -21.09 -14.89 -1.33
CA LYS A 26 -20.04 -15.36 -2.23
C LYS A 26 -18.66 -14.89 -1.72
N PRO A 27 -17.58 -15.63 -2.02
CA PRO A 27 -16.24 -15.16 -1.74
C PRO A 27 -15.91 -13.90 -2.56
N SER A 28 -15.13 -12.99 -2.00
CA SER A 28 -14.51 -11.90 -2.76
C SER A 28 -13.26 -12.43 -3.47
N GLU A 29 -13.14 -12.12 -4.76
CA GLU A 29 -12.09 -12.61 -5.64
C GLU A 29 -11.17 -11.45 -6.04
N PHE A 30 -9.87 -11.72 -6.07
CA PHE A 30 -8.83 -10.77 -6.42
C PHE A 30 -7.91 -11.40 -7.45
N LEU A 31 -7.56 -10.65 -8.47
CA LEU A 31 -6.62 -11.03 -9.51
C LEU A 31 -5.69 -9.87 -9.80
N ILE A 32 -4.43 -10.17 -9.98
CA ILE A 32 -3.43 -9.22 -10.46
C ILE A 32 -2.46 -9.89 -11.43
N ASP A 33 -2.27 -9.25 -12.59
CA ASP A 33 -1.24 -9.57 -13.55
C ASP A 33 -0.12 -8.54 -13.43
N PHE A 34 1.12 -9.00 -13.36
CA PHE A 34 2.27 -8.12 -13.15
C PHE A 34 3.55 -8.73 -13.71
N VAL A 35 4.56 -7.87 -13.93
CA VAL A 35 5.89 -8.29 -14.38
C VAL A 35 6.88 -8.06 -13.22
N CYS A 36 7.56 -9.12 -12.81
CA CYS A 36 8.63 -9.07 -11.83
C CYS A 36 9.89 -9.70 -12.41
N SER A 37 11.02 -9.00 -12.36
CA SER A 37 12.31 -9.46 -12.91
C SER A 37 12.22 -9.94 -14.37
N GLY A 38 11.39 -9.27 -15.19
CA GLY A 38 11.20 -9.59 -16.61
C GLY A 38 10.31 -10.80 -16.88
N ILE A 39 9.70 -11.41 -15.88
CA ILE A 39 8.77 -12.52 -15.99
C ILE A 39 7.37 -12.03 -15.63
N GLU A 40 6.39 -12.35 -16.46
CA GLU A 40 4.98 -12.08 -16.21
C GLU A 40 4.41 -13.13 -15.25
N TYR A 41 3.61 -12.66 -14.28
CA TYR A 41 2.91 -13.47 -13.28
C TYR A 41 1.43 -13.12 -13.24
N GLU A 42 0.62 -14.14 -12.99
CA GLU A 42 -0.80 -14.03 -12.67
C GLU A 42 -1.01 -14.57 -11.24
N TYR A 43 -1.42 -13.71 -10.34
CA TYR A 43 -1.68 -14.07 -8.95
C TYR A 43 -3.14 -13.80 -8.59
N SER A 44 -3.82 -14.80 -8.08
CA SER A 44 -5.22 -14.66 -7.65
C SER A 44 -5.47 -15.30 -6.30
N PHE A 45 -6.48 -14.78 -5.60
CA PHE A 45 -7.01 -15.42 -4.41
C PHE A 45 -8.49 -15.07 -4.20
N ALA A 46 -9.19 -15.95 -3.49
CA ALA A 46 -10.58 -15.77 -3.08
C ALA A 46 -10.70 -15.97 -1.58
N LEU A 47 -11.42 -15.09 -0.91
CA LEU A 47 -11.62 -15.16 0.53
C LEU A 47 -13.06 -14.82 0.95
N THR A 48 -13.44 -15.36 2.10
CA THR A 48 -14.63 -14.97 2.84
C THR A 48 -14.25 -14.04 3.99
N ARG A 49 -15.17 -13.70 4.86
CA ARG A 49 -14.88 -12.95 6.10
C ARG A 49 -13.96 -13.71 7.07
N THR A 50 -13.86 -15.02 6.93
CA THR A 50 -13.23 -15.89 7.92
C THR A 50 -12.03 -16.67 7.42
N GLU A 51 -11.92 -16.90 6.12
CA GLU A 51 -10.87 -17.76 5.56
C GLU A 51 -10.56 -17.45 4.09
N VAL A 52 -9.36 -17.83 3.67
CA VAL A 52 -8.93 -17.91 2.28
C VAL A 52 -9.41 -19.23 1.73
N LEU A 53 -10.22 -19.21 0.67
CA LEU A 53 -10.77 -20.40 0.05
C LEU A 53 -9.91 -20.90 -1.11
N ARG A 54 -9.41 -19.99 -1.92
CA ARG A 54 -8.60 -20.31 -3.09
C ARG A 54 -7.41 -19.36 -3.17
N GLU A 55 -6.31 -19.86 -3.71
CA GLU A 55 -5.13 -19.04 -4.03
C GLU A 55 -4.37 -19.71 -5.18
N SER A 56 -3.92 -18.93 -6.15
CA SER A 56 -3.12 -19.46 -7.24
C SER A 56 -2.06 -18.48 -7.70
N LEU A 57 -0.93 -19.03 -8.13
CA LEU A 57 0.13 -18.30 -8.78
C LEU A 57 0.52 -19.04 -10.07
N TYR A 58 0.49 -18.31 -11.17
CA TYR A 58 1.00 -18.74 -12.46
C TYR A 58 2.08 -17.77 -12.92
N TYR A 59 2.93 -18.24 -13.83
CA TYR A 59 3.95 -17.41 -14.46
C TYR A 59 4.03 -17.75 -15.94
N TYR A 60 4.65 -16.87 -16.72
CA TYR A 60 4.70 -17.01 -18.18
C TYR A 60 6.15 -17.10 -18.68
N PRO A 61 6.88 -18.19 -18.40
CA PRO A 61 8.21 -18.40 -18.97
C PRO A 61 8.06 -18.59 -20.47
N ASN A 62 8.70 -17.73 -21.25
CA ASN A 62 8.61 -17.76 -22.73
C ASN A 62 7.16 -17.54 -23.26
N GLY A 63 6.34 -16.77 -22.56
CA GLY A 63 4.98 -16.41 -22.96
C GLY A 63 3.95 -17.55 -22.84
N LYS A 64 4.29 -18.68 -22.23
CA LYS A 64 3.34 -19.78 -21.96
C LYS A 64 2.98 -19.83 -20.49
N ARG A 65 1.67 -19.88 -20.21
CA ARG A 65 1.14 -19.98 -18.86
C ARG A 65 1.57 -21.30 -18.19
N ALA A 66 2.28 -21.22 -17.10
CA ALA A 66 2.72 -22.34 -16.29
C ALA A 66 2.34 -22.15 -14.83
N LYS A 67 1.90 -23.22 -14.18
CA LYS A 67 1.52 -23.18 -12.78
C LYS A 67 2.78 -23.11 -11.89
N VAL A 68 2.73 -22.28 -10.86
CA VAL A 68 3.64 -22.33 -9.72
C VAL A 68 2.98 -23.15 -8.60
N PHE A 69 1.82 -22.72 -8.15
CA PHE A 69 0.98 -23.46 -7.21
C PHE A 69 -0.51 -23.10 -7.35
N THR A 70 -1.35 -24.00 -6.87
CA THR A 70 -2.76 -23.73 -6.62
C THR A 70 -3.17 -24.27 -5.25
N ARG A 71 -4.12 -23.58 -4.61
CA ARG A 71 -4.78 -23.96 -3.36
C ARG A 71 -6.28 -23.82 -3.57
N ASP A 72 -7.04 -24.85 -3.19
CA ASP A 72 -8.50 -24.81 -3.11
C ASP A 72 -8.95 -25.63 -1.89
N GLU A 73 -9.50 -24.95 -0.90
CA GLU A 73 -9.96 -25.57 0.35
C GLU A 73 -11.15 -26.53 0.15
N ASN A 74 -11.81 -26.47 -1.01
CA ASN A 74 -12.94 -27.35 -1.37
C ASN A 74 -12.51 -28.58 -2.20
N ALA A 75 -11.24 -28.65 -2.61
CA ALA A 75 -10.73 -29.77 -3.38
C ALA A 75 -10.29 -30.92 -2.46
N GLU A 76 -10.32 -32.14 -2.98
CA GLU A 76 -9.81 -33.33 -2.29
C GLU A 76 -8.32 -33.19 -1.99
N GLU A 77 -7.51 -32.71 -2.96
CA GLU A 77 -6.15 -32.29 -2.77
C GLU A 77 -6.09 -30.76 -2.70
N VAL A 78 -5.99 -30.22 -1.49
CA VAL A 78 -6.06 -28.77 -1.25
C VAL A 78 -4.95 -28.00 -1.98
N TYR A 79 -3.74 -28.57 -2.07
CA TYR A 79 -2.59 -27.90 -2.68
C TYR A 79 -2.03 -28.68 -3.86
N SER A 80 -1.74 -28.00 -4.94
CA SER A 80 -1.01 -28.55 -6.08
C SER A 80 0.19 -27.65 -6.44
N PHE A 81 1.37 -28.24 -6.57
CA PHE A 81 2.63 -27.55 -6.80
C PHE A 81 3.33 -28.01 -8.07
N SER A 82 3.97 -27.11 -8.80
CA SER A 82 4.91 -27.47 -9.85
C SER A 82 6.27 -27.81 -9.25
N PRO A 83 6.90 -28.91 -9.70
CA PRO A 83 8.20 -29.33 -9.16
C PRO A 83 9.31 -28.29 -9.40
N GLY A 84 10.19 -28.12 -8.41
CA GLY A 84 11.42 -27.36 -8.54
C GLY A 84 11.31 -25.84 -8.49
N ILE A 85 10.08 -25.26 -8.41
CA ILE A 85 9.90 -23.79 -8.37
C ILE A 85 9.98 -23.29 -6.93
N ILE A 86 9.28 -23.91 -6.01
CA ILE A 86 9.32 -23.58 -4.58
C ILE A 86 9.97 -24.74 -3.81
N VAL A 87 10.96 -24.43 -2.99
CA VAL A 87 11.64 -25.45 -2.16
C VAL A 87 10.73 -25.89 -1.02
N LYS A 88 10.51 -27.22 -0.88
CA LYS A 88 9.69 -27.84 0.16
C LYS A 88 8.31 -27.17 0.33
N PRO A 89 7.51 -27.08 -0.73
CA PRO A 89 6.23 -26.35 -0.67
C PRO A 89 5.21 -27.03 0.27
N LYS A 90 5.26 -28.34 0.43
CA LYS A 90 4.39 -29.11 1.37
C LYS A 90 4.62 -28.70 2.83
N ASP A 91 5.87 -28.40 3.21
CA ASP A 91 6.21 -27.89 4.53
C ASP A 91 5.57 -26.51 4.79
N VAL A 92 5.56 -25.64 3.78
CA VAL A 92 4.85 -24.35 3.85
C VAL A 92 3.35 -24.56 3.96
N ALA A 93 2.77 -25.47 3.17
CA ALA A 93 1.33 -25.76 3.17
C ALA A 93 0.82 -26.19 4.55
N ILE A 94 1.55 -27.10 5.21
CA ILE A 94 1.21 -27.58 6.57
C ILE A 94 1.22 -26.41 7.59
N ASN A 95 2.10 -25.43 7.38
CA ASN A 95 2.24 -24.26 8.25
C ASN A 95 1.38 -23.05 7.79
N THR A 96 0.54 -23.22 6.77
CA THR A 96 -0.34 -22.17 6.27
C THR A 96 -1.73 -22.34 6.86
N GLY A 97 -2.11 -21.44 7.76
CA GLY A 97 -3.45 -21.43 8.34
C GLY A 97 -4.53 -20.99 7.33
N LYS A 98 -5.79 -21.28 7.61
CA LYS A 98 -6.94 -20.90 6.76
C LYS A 98 -7.04 -19.39 6.50
N LYS A 99 -6.51 -18.56 7.40
CA LYS A 99 -6.51 -17.09 7.29
C LYS A 99 -5.23 -16.53 6.69
N ASN A 100 -4.30 -17.38 6.26
CA ASN A 100 -3.06 -16.97 5.67
C ASN A 100 -3.06 -17.25 4.16
N LEU A 101 -2.49 -16.36 3.38
CA LEU A 101 -2.11 -16.64 2.00
C LEU A 101 -0.82 -17.48 1.99
N PHE A 102 -0.79 -18.50 1.13
CA PHE A 102 0.36 -19.38 0.96
C PHE A 102 1.60 -18.60 0.52
N LEU A 103 1.43 -17.65 -0.44
CA LEU A 103 2.53 -16.81 -0.91
C LEU A 103 3.18 -16.02 0.23
N SER A 104 2.37 -15.41 1.10
CA SER A 104 2.85 -14.66 2.27
C SER A 104 3.56 -15.57 3.28
N ARG A 105 3.01 -16.76 3.56
CA ARG A 105 3.65 -17.73 4.45
C ARG A 105 4.95 -18.25 3.86
N ALA A 106 4.98 -18.60 2.58
CA ALA A 106 6.19 -19.06 1.91
C ALA A 106 7.31 -18.02 1.92
N SER A 107 6.97 -16.74 1.74
CA SER A 107 7.91 -15.63 1.90
C SER A 107 8.48 -15.57 3.33
N SER A 108 7.61 -15.63 4.35
CA SER A 108 8.04 -15.62 5.77
C SER A 108 8.90 -16.84 6.16
N MET A 109 8.75 -17.95 5.44
CA MET A 109 9.55 -19.16 5.59
C MET A 109 10.81 -19.19 4.66
N ASN A 110 11.22 -18.03 4.16
CA ASN A 110 12.44 -17.85 3.36
C ASN A 110 12.46 -18.68 2.06
N ARG A 111 11.32 -18.80 1.35
CA ARG A 111 11.31 -19.39 0.01
C ARG A 111 11.65 -18.31 -1.01
N GLU A 112 12.60 -18.59 -1.90
CA GLU A 112 13.25 -17.60 -2.77
C GLU A 112 12.24 -16.84 -3.66
N LEU A 113 11.53 -17.52 -4.55
CA LEU A 113 10.53 -16.90 -5.41
C LEU A 113 9.42 -16.15 -4.62
N PRO A 114 8.79 -16.73 -3.58
CA PRO A 114 7.85 -16.00 -2.73
C PRO A 114 8.43 -14.75 -2.07
N GLN A 115 9.70 -14.75 -1.65
CA GLN A 115 10.36 -13.56 -1.11
C GLN A 115 10.60 -12.50 -2.17
N GLU A 116 10.98 -12.90 -3.38
CA GLU A 116 11.14 -11.97 -4.50
C GLU A 116 9.83 -11.28 -4.82
N LEU A 117 8.74 -12.03 -4.97
CA LEU A 117 7.41 -11.47 -5.24
C LEU A 117 6.89 -10.61 -4.07
N TYR A 118 7.15 -11.02 -2.83
CA TYR A 118 6.81 -10.20 -1.67
C TYR A 118 7.52 -8.84 -1.70
N ARG A 119 8.83 -8.83 -1.98
CA ARG A 119 9.62 -7.59 -2.12
C ARG A 119 9.12 -6.73 -3.29
N TYR A 120 8.74 -7.36 -4.40
CA TYR A 120 8.14 -6.68 -5.53
C TYR A 120 6.86 -5.94 -5.09
N PHE A 121 5.91 -6.63 -4.45
CA PHE A 121 4.69 -6.00 -3.96
C PHE A 121 4.97 -4.87 -2.96
N LEU A 122 5.89 -5.09 -2.02
CA LEU A 122 6.25 -4.10 -1.01
C LEU A 122 6.86 -2.82 -1.63
N ASN A 123 7.69 -2.98 -2.63
CA ASN A 123 8.45 -1.88 -3.22
C ASN A 123 7.74 -1.18 -4.38
N THR A 124 6.83 -1.89 -5.06
CA THR A 124 6.18 -1.38 -6.28
C THR A 124 4.85 -0.72 -5.98
N PHE A 125 4.03 -1.31 -5.10
CA PHE A 125 2.69 -0.81 -4.85
C PHE A 125 2.63 0.15 -3.67
N LEU A 126 2.15 1.35 -3.94
CA LEU A 126 1.83 2.36 -2.94
C LEU A 126 0.30 2.38 -2.76
N LEU A 127 -0.16 2.21 -1.53
CA LEU A 127 -1.59 2.19 -1.20
C LEU A 127 -1.97 3.48 -0.48
N GLY A 128 -3.00 4.16 -0.97
CA GLY A 128 -3.61 5.32 -0.32
C GLY A 128 -2.65 6.50 -0.12
N LEU A 129 -2.98 7.33 0.86
CA LEU A 129 -2.21 8.52 1.22
C LEU A 129 -0.93 8.16 2.00
N VAL A 130 -0.01 9.11 2.06
CA VAL A 130 1.27 8.97 2.78
C VAL A 130 1.03 9.00 4.28
N ASP A 131 1.67 8.09 5.02
CA ASP A 131 1.93 8.33 6.43
C ASP A 131 3.05 9.38 6.54
N LEU A 132 2.69 10.60 6.92
CA LEU A 132 3.62 11.73 7.00
C LEU A 132 4.73 11.53 8.06
N ASN A 133 4.59 10.55 8.95
CA ASN A 133 5.58 10.26 9.98
C ASN A 133 6.66 9.24 9.56
N SER A 134 6.62 8.74 8.32
CA SER A 134 7.65 7.82 7.85
C SER A 134 8.96 8.56 7.52
N VAL A 135 10.10 7.99 7.89
CA VAL A 135 11.45 8.56 7.63
C VAL A 135 11.67 8.89 6.15
N SER A 136 11.16 8.06 5.26
CA SER A 136 11.27 8.28 3.81
C SER A 136 10.52 9.52 3.31
N VAL A 137 9.56 10.03 4.06
CA VAL A 137 8.76 11.22 3.67
C VAL A 137 9.59 12.48 3.74
N GLU A 138 10.39 12.66 4.78
CA GLU A 138 11.25 13.83 4.91
C GLU A 138 12.31 13.87 3.80
N GLU A 139 12.94 12.74 3.51
CA GLU A 139 13.93 12.63 2.42
C GLU A 139 13.29 12.96 1.07
N ASN A 140 12.12 12.39 0.77
CA ASN A 140 11.38 12.67 -0.46
C ASN A 140 10.94 14.14 -0.52
N PHE A 141 10.42 14.70 0.58
CA PHE A 141 10.04 16.10 0.63
C PHE A 141 11.23 17.00 0.35
N ASN A 142 12.36 16.81 1.02
CA ASN A 142 13.56 17.63 0.84
C ASN A 142 14.10 17.55 -0.59
N ALA A 143 14.08 16.37 -1.20
CA ALA A 143 14.50 16.17 -2.59
C ALA A 143 13.59 16.91 -3.60
N TYR A 144 12.29 17.03 -3.31
CA TYR A 144 11.29 17.55 -4.25
C TYR A 144 10.62 18.84 -3.80
N LYS A 145 11.07 19.46 -2.73
CA LYS A 145 10.45 20.67 -2.16
C LYS A 145 10.10 21.71 -3.21
N LYS A 146 11.02 21.99 -4.15
CA LYS A 146 10.79 23.00 -5.21
C LYS A 146 9.65 22.61 -6.16
N VAL A 147 9.54 21.32 -6.49
CA VAL A 147 8.49 20.81 -7.38
C VAL A 147 7.14 20.86 -6.65
N ILE A 148 7.11 20.45 -5.39
CA ILE A 148 5.91 20.50 -4.54
C ILE A 148 5.41 21.94 -4.42
N LEU A 149 6.27 22.89 -4.08
CA LEU A 149 5.91 24.31 -3.97
C LEU A 149 5.39 24.88 -5.29
N LYS A 150 6.01 24.49 -6.42
CA LYS A 150 5.54 24.90 -7.74
C LYS A 150 4.14 24.32 -8.04
N ALA A 151 3.91 23.04 -7.74
CA ALA A 151 2.62 22.40 -7.92
C ALA A 151 1.54 23.05 -7.05
N LEU A 152 1.80 23.31 -5.77
CA LEU A 152 0.91 24.02 -4.87
C LEU A 152 0.57 25.43 -5.40
N SER A 153 1.54 26.12 -5.95
CA SER A 153 1.34 27.47 -6.56
C SER A 153 0.47 27.42 -7.81
N ILE A 154 0.57 26.38 -8.65
CA ILE A 154 -0.29 26.17 -9.84
C ILE A 154 -1.74 25.91 -9.40
N CYS A 155 -1.90 25.22 -8.30
CA CYS A 155 -3.18 24.87 -7.69
C CYS A 155 -3.84 26.03 -6.93
N ASP A 156 -3.36 27.27 -7.15
CA ASP A 156 -3.89 28.50 -6.55
C ASP A 156 -3.85 28.52 -5.01
N THR A 157 -2.88 27.80 -4.42
CA THR A 157 -2.59 27.96 -3.00
C THR A 157 -1.68 29.17 -2.79
N ASP A 158 -1.89 29.91 -1.70
CA ASP A 158 -1.03 31.05 -1.35
C ASP A 158 0.28 30.61 -0.68
N ILE A 159 0.55 29.29 -0.58
CA ILE A 159 1.73 28.73 0.07
C ILE A 159 2.97 29.04 -0.74
N CYS A 160 3.97 29.65 -0.09
CA CYS A 160 5.25 30.01 -0.71
C CYS A 160 6.43 29.25 -0.14
N ASP A 161 6.31 28.68 1.05
CA ASP A 161 7.32 27.80 1.64
C ASP A 161 6.69 26.75 2.55
N ILE A 162 7.40 25.65 2.75
CA ILE A 162 7.06 24.60 3.70
C ILE A 162 8.34 24.24 4.48
N LYS A 163 8.23 24.17 5.80
CA LYS A 163 9.31 23.75 6.71
C LYS A 163 8.95 22.41 7.35
N VAL A 164 9.95 21.61 7.61
CA VAL A 164 9.82 20.37 8.40
C VAL A 164 10.32 20.65 9.82
N ARG A 165 9.56 20.18 10.80
CA ARG A 165 9.92 20.22 12.21
C ARG A 165 9.76 18.84 12.83
N HIS A 166 10.73 18.42 13.61
CA HIS A 166 10.64 17.25 14.46
C HIS A 166 10.00 17.63 15.79
N GLU A 167 9.03 16.85 16.22
CA GLU A 167 8.34 17.03 17.49
C GLU A 167 8.25 15.70 18.23
N GLN A 168 8.62 15.70 19.50
CA GLN A 168 8.46 14.52 20.34
C GLN A 168 7.10 14.56 21.05
N VAL A 169 6.28 13.54 20.78
CA VAL A 169 4.96 13.42 21.37
C VAL A 169 4.83 12.11 22.15
N PRO A 170 4.08 12.11 23.28
CA PRO A 170 3.81 10.88 24.01
C PRO A 170 2.85 10.00 23.23
N ALA A 171 3.26 8.79 22.89
CA ALA A 171 2.41 7.75 22.29
C ALA A 171 2.11 6.66 23.31
N PRO A 172 0.86 6.19 23.42
CA PRO A 172 0.52 5.12 24.34
C PRO A 172 1.21 3.82 23.91
N ILE A 173 1.83 3.14 24.88
CA ILE A 173 2.31 1.77 24.66
C ILE A 173 1.13 0.85 24.96
N MET A 174 0.70 0.08 23.95
CA MET A 174 -0.23 -1.00 24.21
C MET A 174 0.50 -2.08 25.01
N SER A 175 0.44 -2.01 26.33
CA SER A 175 0.83 -3.11 27.20
C SER A 175 -0.15 -4.27 27.02
N SER A 176 0.34 -5.50 27.25
CA SER A 176 -0.43 -6.75 27.18
C SER A 176 -1.80 -6.59 27.89
N PRO A 177 -2.87 -7.29 27.43
CA PRO A 177 -4.20 -7.26 28.04
C PRO A 177 -4.26 -7.53 29.53
N ALA A 178 -3.17 -7.99 30.13
CA ALA A 178 -3.05 -8.34 31.55
C ALA A 178 -2.61 -7.18 32.48
N SER A 179 -2.29 -6.00 31.95
CA SER A 179 -1.90 -4.85 32.79
C SER A 179 -2.47 -3.55 32.20
N PRO A 180 -3.45 -2.90 32.87
CA PRO A 180 -4.12 -1.71 32.36
C PRO A 180 -3.34 -0.40 32.59
N GLU A 181 -2.07 -0.44 32.93
CA GLU A 181 -1.27 0.77 33.06
C GLU A 181 -0.96 1.37 31.70
N LEU A 182 -1.47 2.57 31.44
CA LEU A 182 -1.15 3.41 30.29
C LEU A 182 0.29 3.90 30.42
N ASN A 183 1.21 3.15 29.85
CA ASN A 183 2.58 3.61 29.67
C ASN A 183 2.68 4.40 28.35
N PHE A 184 3.45 5.49 28.39
CA PHE A 184 3.73 6.31 27.21
C PHE A 184 5.21 6.22 26.85
N ARG A 185 5.49 6.14 25.57
CA ARG A 185 6.83 6.40 25.04
C ARG A 185 6.82 7.69 24.24
N MET A 186 7.91 8.42 24.27
CA MET A 186 8.10 9.53 23.36
C MET A 186 8.41 8.97 21.96
N ILE A 187 7.65 9.41 20.96
CA ILE A 187 7.92 9.13 19.56
C ILE A 187 8.23 10.44 18.86
N ASP A 188 9.15 10.38 17.90
CA ASP A 188 9.48 11.51 17.04
C ASP A 188 8.51 11.52 15.86
N ILE A 189 7.81 12.64 15.66
CA ILE A 189 6.88 12.85 14.55
C ILE A 189 7.34 14.03 13.70
N LEU A 190 7.04 13.94 12.41
CA LEU A 190 7.28 15.04 11.47
C LEU A 190 6.07 15.97 11.45
N ARG A 191 6.32 17.27 11.57
CA ARG A 191 5.35 18.33 11.36
C ARG A 191 5.73 19.14 10.13
N PHE A 192 4.80 19.28 9.21
CA PHE A 192 4.96 20.15 8.05
C PHE A 192 4.30 21.49 8.37
N GLN A 193 5.06 22.57 8.20
CA GLN A 193 4.63 23.92 8.50
C GLN A 193 4.63 24.75 7.22
N THR A 194 3.49 25.34 6.87
CA THR A 194 3.33 26.17 5.67
C THR A 194 3.53 27.64 5.97
N ILE A 195 4.01 28.38 4.99
CA ILE A 195 4.16 29.84 5.01
C ILE A 195 3.45 30.38 3.78
N HIS A 196 2.54 31.34 3.99
CA HIS A 196 1.78 31.96 2.94
C HIS A 196 2.39 33.29 2.48
N LYS A 197 2.25 33.62 1.18
CA LYS A 197 2.73 34.90 0.60
C LYS A 197 2.15 36.10 1.32
N ARG A 198 0.86 36.01 1.68
CA ARG A 198 0.12 37.12 2.37
C ARG A 198 0.49 37.25 3.84
N ALA A 199 1.10 36.22 4.43
CA ALA A 199 1.49 36.20 5.83
C ALA A 199 2.90 35.59 6.02
N PRO A 200 3.97 36.20 5.45
CA PRO A 200 5.30 35.59 5.37
C PRO A 200 5.99 35.39 6.73
N ASN A 201 5.50 36.05 7.77
CA ASN A 201 6.01 35.93 9.11
C ASN A 201 5.17 35.00 10.01
N VAL A 202 4.12 34.39 9.47
CA VAL A 202 3.23 33.46 10.18
C VAL A 202 3.48 32.05 9.67
N VAL A 203 3.57 31.11 10.60
CA VAL A 203 3.74 29.68 10.31
C VAL A 203 2.43 28.98 10.65
N PHE A 204 1.93 28.18 9.72
CA PHE A 204 0.72 27.40 9.88
C PHE A 204 1.06 25.92 9.94
N ASP A 205 0.39 25.15 10.80
CA ASP A 205 0.51 23.69 10.83
C ASP A 205 -0.30 23.09 9.65
N LEU A 206 0.36 22.29 8.81
CA LEU A 206 -0.28 21.68 7.64
C LEU A 206 -1.47 20.80 8.03
N ASP A 207 -1.35 20.04 9.13
CA ASP A 207 -2.36 19.05 9.50
C ASP A 207 -3.57 19.67 10.21
N VAL A 208 -3.40 20.81 10.85
CA VAL A 208 -4.42 21.44 11.71
C VAL A 208 -5.02 22.67 11.06
N GLU A 209 -4.21 23.52 10.44
CA GLU A 209 -4.61 24.88 10.02
C GLU A 209 -4.85 24.99 8.52
N GLU A 210 -4.33 24.05 7.71
CA GLU A 210 -4.60 24.03 6.28
C GLU A 210 -5.95 23.35 5.93
N SER A 211 -6.48 23.70 4.75
CA SER A 211 -7.70 23.06 4.25
C SER A 211 -7.50 21.56 3.99
N ASN A 212 -8.58 20.78 4.07
CA ASN A 212 -8.55 19.36 3.73
C ASN A 212 -8.02 19.11 2.31
N GLY A 213 -8.40 19.96 1.35
CA GLY A 213 -7.92 19.87 -0.02
C GLY A 213 -6.43 20.12 -0.13
N THR A 214 -5.89 21.13 0.55
CA THR A 214 -4.45 21.43 0.59
C THR A 214 -3.66 20.26 1.20
N ARG A 215 -4.11 19.71 2.32
CA ARG A 215 -3.49 18.56 2.97
C ARG A 215 -3.47 17.34 2.06
N LYS A 216 -4.60 17.00 1.46
CA LYS A 216 -4.73 15.87 0.54
C LYS A 216 -3.83 16.05 -0.69
N LEU A 217 -3.84 17.24 -1.29
CA LEU A 217 -2.97 17.57 -2.41
C LEU A 217 -1.49 17.36 -2.07
N PHE A 218 -1.05 17.87 -0.93
CA PHE A 218 0.34 17.70 -0.48
C PHE A 218 0.72 16.22 -0.35
N GLN A 219 -0.14 15.41 0.27
CA GLN A 219 0.08 13.97 0.43
C GLN A 219 0.11 13.23 -0.91
N ILE A 220 -0.78 13.58 -1.84
CA ILE A 220 -0.80 13.02 -3.20
C ILE A 220 0.47 13.38 -3.94
N LEU A 221 0.92 14.65 -3.89
CA LEU A 221 2.15 15.09 -4.54
C LEU A 221 3.37 14.31 -4.06
N LEU A 222 3.49 14.06 -2.76
CA LEU A 222 4.58 13.24 -2.21
C LEU A 222 4.56 11.81 -2.77
N ARG A 223 3.37 11.20 -2.92
CA ARG A 223 3.23 9.86 -3.52
C ARG A 223 3.54 9.85 -5.01
N LEU A 224 3.01 10.82 -5.75
CA LEU A 224 3.23 10.91 -7.19
C LEU A 224 4.70 11.10 -7.55
N LEU A 225 5.42 11.90 -6.80
CA LEU A 225 6.85 12.08 -7.03
C LEU A 225 7.64 10.79 -6.81
N ASP A 226 7.26 9.98 -5.84
CA ASP A 226 7.83 8.65 -5.62
C ASP A 226 7.49 7.69 -6.78
N VAL A 227 6.23 7.70 -7.23
CA VAL A 227 5.77 6.92 -8.41
C VAL A 227 6.59 7.27 -9.65
N VAL A 228 6.62 8.55 -9.99
CA VAL A 228 7.28 9.04 -11.23
C VAL A 228 8.79 8.75 -11.23
N ARG A 229 9.45 8.95 -10.09
CA ARG A 229 10.89 8.77 -10.01
C ARG A 229 11.32 7.32 -9.97
N ASN A 230 10.59 6.50 -9.23
CA ASN A 230 11.01 5.14 -8.90
C ASN A 230 10.26 4.07 -9.70
N GLY A 231 9.41 4.48 -10.67
CA GLY A 231 8.63 3.55 -11.50
C GLY A 231 7.67 2.69 -10.68
N LYS A 232 7.08 3.27 -9.62
CA LYS A 232 6.12 2.59 -8.77
C LYS A 232 4.70 2.70 -9.32
N SER A 233 3.78 1.92 -8.76
CA SER A 233 2.34 1.98 -9.03
C SER A 233 1.61 2.52 -7.81
N LEU A 234 0.73 3.51 -8.01
CA LEU A 234 -0.11 4.05 -6.94
C LEU A 234 -1.54 3.55 -7.12
N MET A 235 -2.08 2.94 -6.08
CA MET A 235 -3.49 2.56 -5.99
C MET A 235 -4.18 3.48 -4.99
N MET A 236 -5.15 4.25 -5.46
CA MET A 236 -5.89 5.18 -4.63
C MET A 236 -7.37 5.16 -5.01
N ASP A 237 -8.20 4.81 -4.05
CA ASP A 237 -9.65 4.92 -4.18
C ASP A 237 -10.10 6.35 -3.85
N GLU A 238 -11.11 6.86 -4.56
CA GLU A 238 -11.68 8.20 -4.35
C GLU A 238 -10.61 9.31 -4.30
N PHE A 239 -9.63 9.26 -5.24
CA PHE A 239 -8.50 10.19 -5.20
C PHE A 239 -8.93 11.66 -5.32
N ASP A 240 -10.03 11.92 -5.99
CA ASP A 240 -10.62 13.25 -6.20
C ASP A 240 -11.46 13.75 -5.02
N MET A 241 -11.85 12.88 -4.09
CA MET A 241 -12.66 13.27 -2.93
C MET A 241 -11.97 14.36 -2.10
N GLY A 242 -12.62 15.53 -1.99
CA GLY A 242 -12.08 16.69 -1.27
C GLY A 242 -11.07 17.53 -2.07
N LEU A 243 -10.79 17.19 -3.33
CA LEU A 243 -10.04 18.02 -4.26
C LEU A 243 -11.01 18.86 -5.12
N HIS A 244 -10.58 20.07 -5.46
CA HIS A 244 -11.24 20.82 -6.52
C HIS A 244 -10.98 20.16 -7.88
N THR A 245 -11.96 20.11 -8.77
CA THR A 245 -11.89 19.44 -10.09
C THR A 245 -10.59 19.78 -10.86
N ARG A 246 -10.18 21.05 -10.88
CA ARG A 246 -8.93 21.46 -11.54
C ARG A 246 -7.68 20.82 -10.95
N LEU A 247 -7.70 20.47 -9.66
CA LEU A 247 -6.59 19.77 -9.00
C LEU A 247 -6.55 18.30 -9.40
N ALA A 248 -7.70 17.67 -9.51
CA ALA A 248 -7.81 16.31 -10.01
C ALA A 248 -7.31 16.21 -11.45
N ASP A 249 -7.74 17.14 -12.33
CA ASP A 249 -7.27 17.23 -13.70
C ASP A 249 -5.74 17.43 -13.78
N PHE A 250 -5.19 18.35 -12.98
CA PHE A 250 -3.74 18.58 -12.90
C PHE A 250 -2.95 17.33 -12.50
N ILE A 251 -3.47 16.54 -11.54
CA ILE A 251 -2.84 15.29 -11.10
C ILE A 251 -2.83 14.28 -12.23
N ILE A 252 -3.97 14.12 -12.93
CA ILE A 252 -4.11 13.23 -14.08
C ILE A 252 -3.12 13.63 -15.19
N ASP A 253 -3.07 14.91 -15.52
CA ASP A 253 -2.13 15.44 -16.55
C ASP A 253 -0.67 15.19 -16.17
N LEU A 254 -0.31 15.38 -14.88
CA LEU A 254 1.04 15.14 -14.38
C LEU A 254 1.45 13.67 -14.56
N ILE A 255 0.53 12.76 -14.35
CA ILE A 255 0.78 11.33 -14.48
C ILE A 255 0.90 10.94 -15.96
N HIS A 256 0.00 11.42 -16.81
CA HIS A 256 0.05 11.16 -18.26
C HIS A 256 1.28 11.78 -18.93
N ALA A 257 1.85 12.85 -18.36
CA ALA A 257 3.08 13.44 -18.85
C ALA A 257 4.34 12.63 -18.50
N SER A 258 4.23 11.58 -17.66
CA SER A 258 5.36 10.76 -17.23
C SER A 258 5.38 9.43 -17.99
N GLU A 259 6.48 9.15 -18.68
CA GLU A 259 6.67 7.88 -19.42
C GLU A 259 6.89 6.68 -18.50
N ASN A 260 7.19 6.89 -17.22
CA ASN A 260 7.61 5.86 -16.26
C ASN A 260 6.57 5.59 -15.15
N SER A 261 5.38 6.16 -15.25
CA SER A 261 4.34 5.97 -14.21
C SER A 261 3.20 5.10 -14.69
N GLN A 262 2.76 4.19 -13.83
CA GLN A 262 1.50 3.46 -14.00
C GLN A 262 0.55 3.88 -12.89
N LEU A 263 -0.60 4.38 -13.26
CA LEU A 263 -1.67 4.71 -12.34
C LEU A 263 -2.86 3.79 -12.60
N LEU A 264 -3.30 3.13 -11.53
CA LEU A 264 -4.52 2.33 -11.52
C LEU A 264 -5.55 3.07 -10.66
N PHE A 265 -6.67 3.44 -11.25
CA PHE A 265 -7.81 4.05 -10.59
C PHE A 265 -8.85 2.99 -10.23
#